data_5550f5cc7b1dd7617ee84e95af66b59a
#
_entry.id   5550f5cc7b1dd7617ee84e95af66b59a
#
_cell.length_a   1.000
_cell.length_b   1.000
_cell.length_c   1.000
_cell.angle_alpha   90.00
_cell.angle_beta   90.00
_cell.angle_gamma   90.00
#
_symmetry.space_group_name_H-M   'P 1'
#
loop_
_entity.id
_entity.type
_entity.pdbx_description
1 polymer ?
#
loop_
_entity_poly.entity_id
_entity_poly.type
_entity_poly.pdbx_seq_one_letter_code
_entity_poly.pdbx_strand_id
1 'polypeptide(L)'
;VRRVKAARPARPLAVPTAVITGALLLTGCGSDADGPAELSVRAAYIPQPVSDTMAAGFLTIVNEGGTKDELTSVTSTAADSVTLHETVGSSMEEVTSLDVPAHGQLVFKSGGNHLMFEKLKSKPVRGGTVTVELHFATSDPLEVEIPVKSATYNPQTGQ
;
A
#
# COMPACT_ATOMS: atom_id res chain seq x y z
N VAL A 1 40.20 -94.76 8.34
CA VAL A 1 40.98 -93.55 8.44
C VAL A 1 40.30 -92.44 7.66
N ARG A 2 39.56 -91.54 8.30
CA ARG A 2 39.44 -90.12 7.92
C ARG A 2 38.61 -89.38 8.98
N ARG A 3 39.25 -88.45 9.63
CA ARG A 3 38.61 -87.58 10.63
C ARG A 3 37.68 -86.56 9.94
N VAL A 4 36.46 -86.49 10.45
CA VAL A 4 35.51 -85.41 10.05
C VAL A 4 35.62 -84.28 11.11
N LYS A 5 36.01 -83.14 10.68
CA LYS A 5 36.08 -81.90 11.50
C LYS A 5 34.68 -81.37 11.76
N ALA A 6 34.32 -81.15 13.00
CA ALA A 6 33.09 -80.52 13.43
C ALA A 6 33.11 -79.02 13.05
N ALA A 7 32.05 -78.58 12.39
CA ALA A 7 31.79 -77.18 12.09
C ALA A 7 31.09 -76.48 13.27
N ARG A 8 31.60 -75.35 13.68
CA ARG A 8 31.06 -74.54 14.76
C ARG A 8 29.84 -73.74 14.20
N PRO A 9 28.76 -73.58 14.98
CA PRO A 9 27.64 -72.75 14.56
C PRO A 9 28.00 -71.29 14.71
N ALA A 10 27.69 -70.49 13.64
CA ALA A 10 27.83 -69.07 13.62
C ALA A 10 26.70 -68.37 14.44
N ARG A 11 27.10 -67.47 15.31
CA ARG A 11 26.17 -66.62 16.07
C ARG A 11 25.54 -65.56 15.12
N PRO A 12 24.22 -65.28 15.20
CA PRO A 12 23.63 -64.17 14.48
C PRO A 12 23.98 -62.84 15.20
N LEU A 13 24.56 -61.91 14.43
CA LEU A 13 24.76 -60.55 14.84
C LEU A 13 23.38 -59.82 14.76
N ALA A 14 22.92 -59.39 15.92
CA ALA A 14 21.76 -58.51 16.01
C ALA A 14 22.14 -57.12 15.53
N VAL A 15 21.50 -56.65 14.46
CA VAL A 15 21.61 -55.30 13.96
C VAL A 15 20.57 -54.44 14.71
N PRO A 16 20.94 -53.39 15.43
CA PRO A 16 19.96 -52.47 15.99
C PRO A 16 19.38 -51.61 14.88
N THR A 17 18.09 -51.73 14.65
CA THR A 17 17.30 -50.83 13.77
C THR A 17 17.18 -49.47 14.47
N ALA A 18 17.97 -48.52 14.03
CA ALA A 18 17.81 -47.12 14.45
C ALA A 18 16.55 -46.55 13.80
N VAL A 19 15.50 -46.35 14.59
CA VAL A 19 14.32 -45.58 14.20
C VAL A 19 14.70 -44.11 14.19
N ILE A 20 14.95 -43.57 13.00
CA ILE A 20 15.11 -42.13 12.81
C ILE A 20 13.71 -41.52 12.82
N THR A 21 13.31 -41.01 13.98
CA THR A 21 12.12 -40.17 14.09
C THR A 21 12.41 -38.80 13.43
N GLY A 22 12.03 -38.66 12.17
CA GLY A 22 12.11 -37.39 11.45
C GLY A 22 11.12 -36.41 12.07
N ALA A 23 11.63 -35.45 12.87
CA ALA A 23 10.88 -34.27 13.24
C ALA A 23 10.69 -33.42 12.00
N LEU A 24 9.47 -33.43 11.43
CA LEU A 24 9.04 -32.42 10.46
C LEU A 24 8.96 -31.10 11.22
N LEU A 25 9.97 -30.26 11.06
CA LEU A 25 9.87 -28.85 11.37
C LEU A 25 8.94 -28.25 10.32
N LEU A 26 7.66 -28.13 10.64
CA LEU A 26 6.78 -27.19 9.95
C LEU A 26 7.33 -25.80 10.28
N THR A 27 8.18 -25.28 9.38
CA THR A 27 8.40 -23.84 9.31
C THR A 27 7.08 -23.26 8.84
N GLY A 28 6.21 -22.86 9.79
CA GLY A 28 5.09 -22.02 9.50
C GLY A 28 5.65 -20.73 8.89
N CYS A 29 5.35 -20.48 7.61
CA CYS A 29 5.37 -19.14 7.07
C CYS A 29 4.32 -18.38 7.87
N GLY A 30 4.71 -17.77 8.98
CA GLY A 30 3.98 -16.70 9.59
C GLY A 30 3.97 -15.59 8.53
N SER A 31 2.81 -15.32 7.96
CA SER A 31 2.57 -14.07 7.27
C SER A 31 2.88 -13.00 8.31
N ASP A 32 3.89 -12.17 8.07
CA ASP A 32 4.19 -11.01 8.90
C ASP A 32 3.00 -10.04 8.76
N ALA A 33 1.95 -10.34 9.55
CA ALA A 33 0.79 -9.44 9.68
C ALA A 33 1.19 -8.10 10.33
N ASP A 34 2.41 -8.00 10.84
CA ASP A 34 2.97 -6.86 11.55
C ASP A 34 4.14 -6.19 10.80
N GLY A 35 4.24 -6.38 9.48
CA GLY A 35 5.23 -5.71 8.64
C GLY A 35 5.05 -4.19 8.60
N PRO A 36 6.07 -3.42 8.12
CA PRO A 36 5.95 -1.97 7.93
C PRO A 36 4.76 -1.64 7.02
N ALA A 37 4.40 -0.34 6.96
CA ALA A 37 3.41 0.12 6.01
C ALA A 37 3.90 -0.13 4.57
N GLU A 38 3.04 -0.69 3.72
CA GLU A 38 3.27 -0.89 2.29
C GLU A 38 2.24 -0.04 1.51
N LEU A 39 2.68 1.16 1.15
CA LEU A 39 1.79 2.17 0.59
C LEU A 39 1.80 2.16 -0.94
N SER A 40 0.62 2.28 -1.53
CA SER A 40 0.41 2.46 -2.96
C SER A 40 -0.75 3.41 -3.24
N VAL A 41 -0.81 3.96 -4.45
CA VAL A 41 -1.87 4.89 -4.85
C VAL A 41 -2.64 4.33 -6.04
N ARG A 42 -3.96 4.46 -6.00
CA ARG A 42 -4.85 4.07 -7.10
C ARG A 42 -6.00 5.06 -7.27
N ALA A 43 -6.70 4.96 -8.40
CA ALA A 43 -7.86 5.76 -8.74
C ALA A 43 -7.63 7.28 -8.63
N ALA A 44 -6.41 7.75 -8.94
CA ALA A 44 -6.06 9.16 -8.89
C ALA A 44 -6.68 9.92 -10.08
N TYR A 45 -7.28 11.08 -9.80
CA TYR A 45 -7.76 12.00 -10.85
C TYR A 45 -7.94 13.40 -10.31
N ILE A 46 -7.85 14.38 -11.23
CA ILE A 46 -8.24 15.78 -11.01
C ILE A 46 -9.34 16.07 -12.05
N PRO A 47 -10.58 16.40 -11.67
CA PRO A 47 -11.55 16.96 -12.61
C PRO A 47 -11.00 18.28 -13.14
N GLN A 48 -11.08 18.54 -14.45
CA GLN A 48 -10.65 19.82 -15.00
C GLN A 48 -11.32 20.95 -14.24
N PRO A 49 -10.56 21.83 -13.55
CA PRO A 49 -11.15 22.85 -12.70
C PRO A 49 -11.87 23.92 -13.53
N VAL A 50 -12.94 24.46 -12.96
CA VAL A 50 -13.61 25.66 -13.50
C VAL A 50 -12.78 26.91 -13.18
N SER A 51 -12.20 26.92 -11.95
CA SER A 51 -11.32 28.01 -11.49
C SER A 51 -9.95 27.94 -12.17
N ASP A 52 -9.34 29.09 -12.41
CA ASP A 52 -7.96 29.21 -12.90
C ASP A 52 -6.94 29.18 -11.75
N THR A 53 -7.40 29.30 -10.49
CA THR A 53 -6.55 29.43 -9.31
C THR A 53 -6.61 28.25 -8.35
N MET A 54 -7.64 27.40 -8.45
CA MET A 54 -7.87 26.29 -7.52
C MET A 54 -8.34 25.03 -8.25
N ALA A 55 -7.93 23.87 -7.75
CA ALA A 55 -8.40 22.56 -8.20
C ALA A 55 -8.54 21.60 -7.02
N ALA A 56 -9.47 20.66 -7.14
CA ALA A 56 -9.58 19.54 -6.22
C ALA A 56 -8.97 18.27 -6.83
N GLY A 57 -8.24 17.51 -6.04
CA GLY A 57 -7.67 16.22 -6.44
C GLY A 57 -8.20 15.08 -5.58
N PHE A 58 -8.34 13.92 -6.20
CA PHE A 58 -8.86 12.70 -5.58
C PHE A 58 -7.98 11.52 -5.89
N LEU A 59 -7.82 10.62 -4.91
CA LEU A 59 -7.04 9.39 -5.03
C LEU A 59 -7.39 8.43 -3.89
N THR A 60 -6.88 7.23 -3.94
CA THR A 60 -6.95 6.28 -2.83
C THR A 60 -5.53 5.84 -2.48
N ILE A 61 -5.12 6.05 -1.25
CA ILE A 61 -3.89 5.48 -0.68
C ILE A 61 -4.26 4.15 -0.05
N VAL A 62 -3.58 3.09 -0.46
CA VAL A 62 -3.76 1.73 0.06
C VAL A 62 -2.55 1.35 0.86
N ASN A 63 -2.77 0.78 2.02
CA ASN A 63 -1.73 0.20 2.86
C ASN A 63 -1.96 -1.31 2.95
N GLU A 64 -1.11 -2.09 2.33
CA GLU A 64 -1.14 -3.56 2.40
C GLU A 64 -0.31 -4.09 3.57
N GLY A 65 0.50 -3.22 4.20
CA GLY A 65 1.33 -3.54 5.34
C GLY A 65 0.56 -3.61 6.67
N GLY A 66 1.20 -4.22 7.67
CA GLY A 66 0.62 -4.45 9.00
C GLY A 66 0.71 -3.27 9.96
N THR A 67 1.46 -2.21 9.60
CA THR A 67 1.60 -1.00 10.43
C THR A 67 0.85 0.15 9.79
N LYS A 68 0.11 0.92 10.59
CA LYS A 68 -0.51 2.17 10.11
C LYS A 68 0.54 3.21 9.78
N ASP A 69 0.20 4.13 8.87
CA ASP A 69 0.97 5.34 8.62
C ASP A 69 0.04 6.57 8.63
N GLU A 70 0.56 7.73 8.34
CA GLU A 70 -0.17 8.99 8.34
C GLU A 70 0.30 9.85 7.17
N LEU A 71 -0.61 10.34 6.35
CA LEU A 71 -0.31 11.34 5.31
C LEU A 71 -0.23 12.71 6.00
N THR A 72 0.95 13.33 5.98
CA THR A 72 1.23 14.58 6.71
C THR A 72 1.25 15.80 5.83
N SER A 73 1.60 15.66 4.55
CA SER A 73 1.56 16.75 3.59
C SER A 73 1.58 16.26 2.15
N VAL A 74 1.22 17.15 1.24
CA VAL A 74 1.30 16.92 -0.21
C VAL A 74 1.94 18.15 -0.84
N THR A 75 2.87 17.92 -1.77
CA THR A 75 3.47 19.00 -2.56
C THR A 75 3.27 18.78 -4.04
N SER A 76 3.30 19.86 -4.82
CA SER A 76 3.21 19.82 -6.28
C SER A 76 3.89 21.02 -6.90
N THR A 77 4.49 20.82 -8.07
CA THR A 77 5.01 21.95 -8.84
C THR A 77 3.93 22.75 -9.57
N ALA A 78 2.71 22.22 -9.65
CA ALA A 78 1.58 22.83 -10.38
C ALA A 78 0.84 23.92 -9.59
N ALA A 79 1.07 24.01 -8.27
CA ALA A 79 0.42 24.99 -7.38
C ALA A 79 1.43 25.54 -6.37
N ASP A 80 1.09 26.62 -5.68
CA ASP A 80 1.91 27.15 -4.60
C ASP A 80 1.77 26.31 -3.32
N SER A 81 0.55 25.78 -3.08
CA SER A 81 0.26 24.89 -1.96
C SER A 81 -0.73 23.80 -2.36
N VAL A 82 -0.62 22.64 -1.69
CA VAL A 82 -1.63 21.58 -1.71
C VAL A 82 -1.96 21.25 -0.28
N THR A 83 -3.22 21.44 0.10
CA THR A 83 -3.72 21.22 1.46
C THR A 83 -4.63 20.00 1.53
N LEU A 84 -4.68 19.37 2.70
CA LEU A 84 -5.56 18.24 3.00
C LEU A 84 -6.86 18.79 3.56
N HIS A 85 -7.97 18.41 2.97
CA HIS A 85 -9.29 18.81 3.44
C HIS A 85 -10.15 17.61 3.76
N GLU A 86 -10.94 17.75 4.81
CA GLU A 86 -11.99 16.79 5.20
C GLU A 86 -13.36 17.48 5.09
N THR A 87 -14.37 16.71 4.71
CA THR A 87 -15.75 17.20 4.73
C THR A 87 -16.46 16.68 5.97
N VAL A 88 -16.81 17.58 6.89
CA VAL A 88 -17.56 17.31 8.11
C VAL A 88 -18.94 17.93 7.99
N GLY A 89 -19.96 17.09 7.81
CA GLY A 89 -21.34 17.57 7.53
C GLY A 89 -21.41 18.28 6.19
N SER A 90 -21.61 19.62 6.21
CA SER A 90 -21.60 20.47 5.01
C SER A 90 -20.42 21.42 4.94
N SER A 91 -19.48 21.34 5.88
CA SER A 91 -18.29 22.19 5.93
C SER A 91 -17.06 21.42 5.43
N MET A 92 -16.19 22.12 4.72
CA MET A 92 -14.86 21.65 4.37
C MET A 92 -13.86 22.26 5.36
N GLU A 93 -13.07 21.42 5.99
CA GLU A 93 -12.09 21.84 6.99
C GLU A 93 -10.70 21.36 6.57
N GLU A 94 -9.71 22.26 6.67
CA GLU A 94 -8.32 21.88 6.46
C GLU A 94 -7.83 21.06 7.66
N VAL A 95 -7.15 19.96 7.38
CA VAL A 95 -6.55 19.09 8.37
C VAL A 95 -5.03 18.99 8.15
N THR A 96 -4.29 18.79 9.22
CA THR A 96 -2.82 18.73 9.16
C THR A 96 -2.30 17.36 8.77
N SER A 97 -3.13 16.32 8.94
CA SER A 97 -2.78 14.93 8.61
C SER A 97 -4.01 14.04 8.52
N LEU A 98 -3.86 12.89 7.88
CA LEU A 98 -4.89 11.87 7.74
C LEU A 98 -4.30 10.46 7.92
N ASP A 99 -4.93 9.64 8.76
CA ASP A 99 -4.50 8.27 9.04
C ASP A 99 -4.65 7.36 7.80
N VAL A 100 -3.62 6.53 7.56
CA VAL A 100 -3.64 5.43 6.61
C VAL A 100 -3.58 4.12 7.40
N PRO A 101 -4.72 3.47 7.67
CA PRO A 101 -4.78 2.31 8.55
C PRO A 101 -4.01 1.11 7.97
N ALA A 102 -3.46 0.28 8.86
CA ALA A 102 -2.87 -1.01 8.49
C ALA A 102 -3.92 -1.87 7.79
N HIS A 103 -3.50 -2.59 6.73
CA HIS A 103 -4.39 -3.43 5.90
C HIS A 103 -5.66 -2.70 5.44
N GLY A 104 -5.54 -1.38 5.19
CA GLY A 104 -6.67 -0.53 4.89
C GLY A 104 -6.38 0.50 3.81
N GLN A 105 -7.19 1.54 3.80
CA GLN A 105 -7.05 2.59 2.80
C GLN A 105 -7.54 3.94 3.33
N LEU A 106 -6.91 5.02 2.84
CA LEU A 106 -7.37 6.39 2.95
C LEU A 106 -7.95 6.82 1.60
N VAL A 107 -9.21 7.21 1.59
CA VAL A 107 -9.94 7.54 0.35
C VAL A 107 -10.21 9.04 0.26
N PHE A 108 -9.75 9.64 -0.84
CA PHE A 108 -10.10 11.00 -1.24
C PHE A 108 -11.16 10.93 -2.33
N LYS A 109 -12.33 11.51 -2.07
CA LYS A 109 -13.48 11.48 -2.98
C LYS A 109 -14.33 12.74 -2.83
N SER A 110 -15.11 13.05 -3.85
CA SER A 110 -16.09 14.14 -3.78
C SER A 110 -17.06 13.96 -2.62
N GLY A 111 -17.23 15.00 -1.81
CA GLY A 111 -18.03 14.97 -0.58
C GLY A 111 -17.34 14.26 0.61
N GLY A 112 -16.07 13.99 0.53
CA GLY A 112 -15.24 13.45 1.60
C GLY A 112 -13.89 14.16 1.63
N ASN A 113 -12.82 13.41 2.01
CA ASN A 113 -11.47 13.96 1.94
C ASN A 113 -11.10 14.33 0.52
N HIS A 114 -10.36 15.41 0.35
CA HIS A 114 -9.86 15.85 -0.95
C HIS A 114 -8.56 16.65 -0.80
N LEU A 115 -7.76 16.64 -1.88
CA LEU A 115 -6.60 17.51 -2.01
C LEU A 115 -7.07 18.84 -2.58
N MET A 116 -6.72 19.95 -1.96
CA MET A 116 -7.00 21.28 -2.47
C MET A 116 -5.71 21.91 -3.01
N PHE A 117 -5.63 22.10 -4.31
CA PHE A 117 -4.56 22.83 -4.96
C PHE A 117 -4.90 24.32 -4.96
N GLU A 118 -4.03 25.14 -4.43
CA GLU A 118 -4.23 26.58 -4.30
C GLU A 118 -3.17 27.35 -5.07
N LYS A 119 -3.60 28.48 -5.66
CA LYS A 119 -2.74 29.32 -6.49
C LYS A 119 -2.05 28.50 -7.60
N LEU A 120 -2.87 27.88 -8.42
CA LEU A 120 -2.40 27.16 -9.59
C LEU A 120 -1.49 28.03 -10.47
N LYS A 121 -0.32 27.53 -10.83
CA LYS A 121 0.60 28.21 -11.75
C LYS A 121 0.10 28.22 -13.20
N SER A 122 -0.67 27.18 -13.55
CA SER A 122 -1.41 27.07 -14.79
C SER A 122 -2.63 26.18 -14.57
N LYS A 123 -3.72 26.45 -15.27
CA LYS A 123 -4.95 25.65 -15.19
C LYS A 123 -4.71 24.27 -15.77
N PRO A 124 -4.89 23.19 -14.97
CA PRO A 124 -4.84 21.83 -15.50
C PRO A 124 -5.93 21.59 -16.54
N VAL A 125 -5.55 21.00 -17.69
CA VAL A 125 -6.47 20.73 -18.79
C VAL A 125 -6.68 19.23 -18.97
N ARG A 126 -7.88 18.84 -19.38
CA ARG A 126 -8.23 17.45 -19.67
C ARG A 126 -7.20 16.79 -20.59
N GLY A 127 -6.76 15.60 -20.21
CA GLY A 127 -5.74 14.82 -20.95
C GLY A 127 -4.31 15.11 -20.52
N GLY A 128 -4.09 16.13 -19.70
CA GLY A 128 -2.80 16.36 -19.03
C GLY A 128 -2.66 15.56 -17.74
N THR A 129 -1.52 15.73 -17.10
CA THR A 129 -1.19 15.15 -15.78
C THR A 129 -0.70 16.24 -14.84
N VAL A 130 -0.90 16.03 -13.54
CA VAL A 130 -0.33 16.84 -12.46
C VAL A 130 0.46 15.91 -11.56
N THR A 131 1.73 16.21 -11.34
CA THR A 131 2.58 15.43 -10.42
C THR A 131 2.44 15.99 -9.02
N VAL A 132 2.24 15.10 -8.07
CA VAL A 132 2.27 15.38 -6.62
C VAL A 132 3.24 14.46 -5.93
N GLU A 133 3.78 14.90 -4.81
CA GLU A 133 4.56 14.10 -3.88
C GLU A 133 3.81 14.01 -2.56
N LEU A 134 3.46 12.80 -2.15
CA LEU A 134 2.78 12.49 -0.90
C LEU A 134 3.83 12.22 0.17
N HIS A 135 3.77 12.93 1.30
CA HIS A 135 4.70 12.76 2.42
C HIS A 135 4.00 12.10 3.60
N PHE A 136 4.63 11.09 4.14
CA PHE A 136 4.10 10.28 5.24
C PHE A 136 4.92 10.47 6.52
N ALA A 137 4.34 10.06 7.64
CA ALA A 137 5.01 10.18 8.94
C ALA A 137 6.18 9.20 9.08
N THR A 138 6.07 8.01 8.50
CA THR A 138 7.05 6.91 8.62
C THR A 138 7.57 6.37 7.30
N SER A 139 6.73 6.28 6.28
CA SER A 139 7.13 5.77 4.96
C SER A 139 7.84 6.82 4.12
N ASP A 140 8.61 6.35 3.15
CA ASP A 140 9.22 7.21 2.13
C ASP A 140 8.13 7.94 1.32
N PRO A 141 8.43 9.16 0.82
CA PRO A 141 7.50 9.89 -0.03
C PRO A 141 7.15 9.12 -1.30
N LEU A 142 5.90 9.27 -1.76
CA LEU A 142 5.43 8.69 -3.02
C LEU A 142 5.13 9.79 -4.05
N GLU A 143 5.80 9.73 -5.19
CA GLU A 143 5.47 10.56 -6.34
C GLU A 143 4.32 9.93 -7.14
N VAL A 144 3.31 10.71 -7.47
CA VAL A 144 2.11 10.28 -8.17
C VAL A 144 1.78 11.21 -9.32
N GLU A 145 1.63 10.66 -10.52
CA GLU A 145 1.08 11.37 -11.67
C GLU A 145 -0.46 11.26 -11.67
N ILE A 146 -1.15 12.36 -11.47
CA ILE A 146 -2.60 12.42 -11.41
C ILE A 146 -3.16 12.89 -12.76
N PRO A 147 -3.91 12.05 -13.50
CA PRO A 147 -4.51 12.45 -14.77
C PRO A 147 -5.63 13.44 -14.58
N VAL A 148 -5.67 14.46 -15.47
CA VAL A 148 -6.75 15.44 -15.52
C VAL A 148 -7.88 14.87 -16.38
N LYS A 149 -9.05 14.71 -15.78
CA LYS A 149 -10.28 14.19 -16.40
C LYS A 149 -11.23 15.33 -16.80
N SER A 150 -12.35 14.99 -17.44
CA SER A 150 -13.41 15.99 -17.72
C SER A 150 -13.93 16.59 -16.40
N ALA A 151 -14.45 17.82 -16.45
CA ALA A 151 -15.02 18.48 -15.28
C ALA A 151 -16.20 17.71 -14.66
N THR A 152 -16.87 16.87 -15.47
CA THR A 152 -18.02 16.03 -15.07
C THR A 152 -17.63 14.58 -14.85
N TYR A 153 -16.33 14.27 -14.76
CA TYR A 153 -15.86 12.90 -14.60
C TYR A 153 -16.43 12.24 -13.34
N ASN A 154 -17.02 11.06 -13.53
CA ASN A 154 -17.50 10.22 -12.44
C ASN A 154 -16.71 8.91 -12.43
N PRO A 155 -15.93 8.61 -11.38
CA PRO A 155 -15.13 7.39 -11.32
C PRO A 155 -15.96 6.10 -11.30
N GLN A 156 -17.25 6.16 -10.92
CA GLN A 156 -18.12 4.98 -10.90
C GLN A 156 -18.61 4.59 -12.31
N THR A 157 -18.73 5.53 -13.22
CA THR A 157 -19.19 5.29 -14.59
C THR A 157 -18.08 5.39 -15.63
N GLY A 158 -16.91 5.92 -15.25
CA GLY A 158 -15.77 6.11 -16.15
C GLY A 158 -15.95 7.23 -17.19
N GLN A 159 -16.98 8.07 -17.04
CA GLN A 159 -17.32 9.18 -17.95
C GLN A 159 -17.11 10.52 -17.29
#